data_77fa179d9fe3866b7455f2d3513aa57a
#
_entry.id   77fa179d9fe3866b7455f2d3513aa57a
#
_cell.length_a   1.000
_cell.length_b   1.000
_cell.length_c   1.000
_cell.angle_alpha   90.00
_cell.angle_beta   90.00
_cell.angle_gamma   90.00
#
_symmetry.space_group_name_H-M   'P 1'
#
loop_
_entity.id
_entity.type
_entity.pdbx_description
1 polymer ?
#
loop_
_entity_poly.entity_id
_entity_poly.type
_entity_poly.pdbx_seq_one_letter_code
_entity_poly.pdbx_strand_id
1 'polypeptide(L)' 'MTTIDLPEFKFREGDLVKKVGGTYQAEGIIVGIAVTTNGDVRYVFEFEQYPGMLHIFNESQLQHRERIDATP' A
#
# COMPACT_ATOMS: atom_id res chain seq x y z
N MET A 1 20.34 25.89 4.16
CA MET A 1 20.11 24.54 3.68
C MET A 1 18.62 24.28 3.66
N THR A 2 18.09 24.01 2.48
CA THR A 2 16.66 23.84 2.34
C THR A 2 16.30 22.40 2.70
N THR A 3 15.50 22.24 3.74
CA THR A 3 15.00 20.93 4.12
C THR A 3 13.85 20.61 3.20
N ILE A 4 14.03 19.56 2.40
CA ILE A 4 12.93 19.06 1.58
C ILE A 4 12.11 18.13 2.46
N ASP A 5 10.90 18.56 2.77
CA ASP A 5 9.97 17.72 3.51
C ASP A 5 9.45 16.65 2.57
N LEU A 6 10.00 15.45 2.69
CA LEU A 6 9.47 14.32 1.97
C LEU A 6 8.22 13.84 2.69
N PRO A 7 7.17 13.50 1.94
CA PRO A 7 5.97 12.97 2.59
C PRO A 7 6.29 11.67 3.31
N GLU A 8 5.69 11.50 4.48
CA GLU A 8 5.82 10.25 5.20
C GLU A 8 4.96 9.19 4.52
N PHE A 9 5.57 8.05 4.27
CA PHE A 9 4.85 6.93 3.67
C PHE A 9 4.42 5.99 4.77
N LYS A 10 3.13 5.72 4.83
CA LYS A 10 2.58 4.78 5.79
C LYS A 10 2.99 3.35 5.46
N PHE A 11 3.15 3.05 4.17
CA PHE A 11 3.52 1.72 3.69
C PHE A 11 4.78 1.81 2.86
N ARG A 12 5.47 0.68 2.74
CA ARG A 12 6.68 0.56 1.93
C ARG A 12 6.54 -0.57 0.94
N GLU A 13 7.37 -0.54 -0.10
CA GLU A 13 7.43 -1.64 -1.04
C GLU A 13 7.74 -2.94 -0.30
N GLY A 14 6.99 -3.98 -0.62
CA GLY A 14 7.13 -5.26 0.05
C GLY A 14 6.19 -5.46 1.23
N ASP A 15 5.50 -4.41 1.68
CA ASP A 15 4.56 -4.53 2.80
C ASP A 15 3.34 -5.32 2.38
N LEU A 16 2.93 -6.24 3.26
CA LEU A 16 1.69 -6.97 3.10
C LEU A 16 0.54 -6.12 3.63
N VAL A 17 -0.44 -5.88 2.78
CA VAL A 17 -1.55 -5.02 3.11
C VAL A 17 -2.86 -5.65 2.66
N LYS A 18 -3.95 -5.09 3.17
CA LYS A 18 -5.29 -5.45 2.74
C LYS A 18 -6.06 -4.18 2.42
N LYS A 19 -6.93 -4.27 1.42
CA LYS A 19 -7.84 -3.19 1.10
C LYS A 19 -8.97 -3.19 2.11
N VAL A 20 -9.28 -2.01 2.66
CA VAL A 20 -10.36 -1.83 3.62
C VAL A 20 -11.36 -0.83 3.06
N GLY A 21 -12.57 -0.91 3.54
CA GLY A 21 -13.66 -0.04 3.08
C GLY A 21 -14.21 -0.47 1.71
N GLY A 22 -15.28 0.19 1.30
CA GLY A 22 -15.93 -0.12 0.03
C GLY A 22 -16.70 -1.43 0.06
N THR A 23 -16.91 -1.99 -1.12
CA THR A 23 -17.79 -3.15 -1.30
C THR A 23 -17.04 -4.48 -1.38
N TYR A 24 -15.72 -4.46 -1.43
CA TYR A 24 -14.96 -5.70 -1.51
C TYR A 24 -13.69 -5.58 -0.67
N GLN A 25 -13.16 -6.73 -0.30
CA GLN A 25 -11.89 -6.84 0.39
C GLN A 25 -10.88 -7.56 -0.49
N ALA A 26 -9.63 -7.18 -0.36
CA ALA A 26 -8.56 -7.80 -1.12
C ALA A 26 -7.28 -7.75 -0.30
N GLU A 27 -6.43 -8.74 -0.50
CA GLU A 27 -5.12 -8.79 0.13
C GLU A 27 -4.06 -8.77 -0.95
N GLY A 28 -2.94 -8.13 -0.65
CA GLY A 28 -1.87 -8.02 -1.61
C GLY A 28 -0.61 -7.44 -1.01
N ILE A 29 0.27 -7.04 -1.89
CA ILE A 29 1.58 -6.51 -1.52
C ILE A 29 1.78 -5.16 -2.20
N ILE A 30 2.47 -4.26 -1.51
CA ILE A 30 2.84 -2.97 -2.09
C ILE A 30 4.04 -3.20 -2.99
N VAL A 31 3.88 -2.89 -4.27
CA VAL A 31 4.96 -3.06 -5.25
C VAL A 31 5.51 -1.74 -5.75
N GLY A 32 4.89 -0.63 -5.38
CA GLY A 32 5.39 0.68 -5.76
C GLY A 32 4.69 1.78 -4.98
N ILE A 33 5.30 2.95 -4.98
CA ILE A 33 4.75 4.14 -4.33
C ILE A 33 4.88 5.28 -5.32
N ALA A 34 3.81 6.06 -5.45
CA ALA A 34 3.79 7.21 -6.35
C ALA A 34 3.28 8.43 -5.60
N VAL A 35 3.73 9.59 -6.04
CA VAL A 35 3.25 10.86 -5.51
C VAL A 35 2.67 11.64 -6.67
N THR A 36 1.43 12.11 -6.49
CA THR A 36 0.76 12.87 -7.54
C THR A 36 1.33 14.28 -7.65
N THR A 37 0.94 14.99 -8.68
CA THR A 37 1.37 16.38 -8.86
C THR A 37 0.87 17.29 -7.73
N ASN A 38 -0.20 16.88 -7.05
CA ASN A 38 -0.73 17.61 -5.90
C ASN A 38 -0.05 17.22 -4.59
N GLY A 39 0.89 16.30 -4.62
CA GLY A 39 1.57 15.83 -3.42
C GLY A 39 0.87 14.70 -2.69
N ASP A 40 -0.17 14.13 -3.27
CA ASP A 40 -0.86 13.00 -2.67
C ASP A 40 -0.10 11.71 -2.89
N VAL A 41 -0.04 10.88 -1.85
CA VAL A 41 0.65 9.60 -1.93
C VAL A 41 -0.32 8.53 -2.41
N ARG A 42 0.14 7.72 -3.35
CA ARG A 42 -0.62 6.59 -3.87
C ARG A 42 0.25 5.34 -3.84
N TYR A 43 -0.37 4.22 -3.56
CA TYR A 43 0.32 2.94 -3.43
C TYR A 43 -0.10 2.03 -4.56
N VAL A 44 0.88 1.42 -5.21
CA VAL A 44 0.63 0.41 -6.24
C VAL A 44 0.56 -0.93 -5.53
N PHE A 45 -0.59 -1.57 -5.65
CA PHE A 45 -0.96 -2.77 -4.94
C PHE A 45 -1.09 -3.90 -5.94
N GLU A 46 -0.42 -5.02 -5.67
CA GLU A 46 -0.55 -6.22 -6.49
C GLU A 46 -1.40 -7.24 -5.73
N PHE A 47 -2.45 -7.72 -6.39
CA PHE A 47 -3.37 -8.68 -5.77
C PHE A 47 -2.68 -10.01 -5.55
N GLU A 48 -2.81 -10.55 -4.34
CA GLU A 48 -2.22 -11.84 -4.01
C GLU A 48 -2.90 -12.96 -4.78
N GLN A 49 -4.22 -12.89 -4.93
CA GLN A 49 -5.00 -13.89 -5.66
C GLN A 49 -4.79 -13.84 -7.16
N TYR A 50 -4.35 -12.71 -7.67
CA TYR A 50 -4.22 -12.49 -9.10
C TYR A 50 -2.84 -11.88 -9.38
N PRO A 51 -1.79 -12.71 -9.38
CA PRO A 51 -0.43 -12.19 -9.61
C PRO A 51 -0.36 -11.44 -10.94
N GLY A 52 0.27 -10.27 -10.89
CA GLY A 52 0.36 -9.39 -12.05
C GLY A 52 -0.76 -8.38 -12.17
N MET A 53 -1.84 -8.52 -11.40
CA MET A 53 -2.93 -7.55 -11.41
C MET A 53 -2.62 -6.44 -10.42
N LEU A 54 -2.56 -5.22 -10.93
CA LEU A 54 -2.21 -4.06 -10.12
C LEU A 54 -3.40 -3.12 -9.95
N HIS A 55 -3.43 -2.45 -8.82
CA HIS A 55 -4.39 -1.39 -8.57
C HIS A 55 -3.72 -0.29 -7.76
N ILE A 56 -4.20 0.93 -7.92
CA ILE A 56 -3.65 2.06 -7.19
C ILE A 56 -4.65 2.48 -6.12
N PHE A 57 -4.18 2.52 -4.87
CA PHE A 57 -5.00 2.93 -3.74
C PHE A 57 -4.36 4.10 -3.01
N ASN A 58 -5.18 4.88 -2.33
CA ASN A 58 -4.67 5.87 -1.40
C ASN A 58 -4.45 5.23 -0.03
N GLU A 59 -3.82 6.00 0.85
CA GLU A 59 -3.42 5.50 2.16
C GLU A 59 -4.60 5.05 3.02
N SER A 60 -5.72 5.75 2.92
CA SER A 60 -6.89 5.44 3.73
C SER A 60 -7.61 4.16 3.29
N GLN A 61 -7.30 3.66 2.11
CA GLN A 61 -7.93 2.45 1.59
C GLN A 61 -7.17 1.18 1.93
N LEU A 62 -6.02 1.32 2.61
CA LEU A 62 -5.15 0.19 2.91
C LEU A 62 -4.85 0.11 4.40
N GLN A 63 -4.60 -1.10 4.85
CA GLN A 63 -4.23 -1.39 6.22
C GLN A 63 -3.19 -2.50 6.21
N HIS A 64 -2.24 -2.45 7.13
CA HIS A 64 -1.28 -3.54 7.27
C HIS A 64 -2.00 -4.83 7.57
N ARG A 65 -1.59 -5.88 6.88
CA ARG A 65 -2.11 -7.22 7.12
C ARG A 65 -1.30 -7.85 8.23
N GLU A 66 -2.00 -8.42 9.22
CA GLU A 66 -1.33 -9.09 10.29
C GLU A 66 -0.59 -10.31 9.76
N ARG A 67 0.71 -10.35 10.03
CA ARG A 67 1.48 -11.55 9.80
C ARG A 67 1.23 -12.45 10.99
N ILE A 68 0.50 -13.51 10.74
CA ILE A 68 0.47 -14.57 11.74
C ILE A 68 1.82 -15.26 11.61
N ASP A 69 2.77 -14.83 12.41
CA ASP A 69 3.98 -15.58 12.54
C ASP A 69 3.61 -16.86 13.25
N ALA A 70 3.51 -17.90 12.48
CA ALA A 70 3.34 -19.23 13.04
C ALA A 70 4.65 -19.70 13.67
N THR A 71 5.40 -18.79 14.21
CA THR A 71 6.63 -19.18 14.88
C THR A 71 6.26 -19.73 16.24
N PRO A 72 6.59 -20.94 16.47
CA PRO A 72 6.49 -21.46 17.81
C PRO A 72 7.44 -20.71 18.74
#